data_afef1341e568c6e4bcc58559f9996866
#
_entry.id   afef1341e568c6e4bcc58559f9996866
#
_cell.length_a   1.000
_cell.length_b   1.000
_cell.length_c   1.000
_cell.angle_alpha   90.00
_cell.angle_beta   90.00
_cell.angle_gamma   90.00
#
_symmetry.space_group_name_H-M   'P 1'
#
loop_
_entity.id
_entity.type
_entity.pdbx_description
1 polymer ?
#
loop_
_entity_poly.entity_id
_entity_poly.type
_entity_poly.pdbx_seq_one_letter_code
_entity_poly.pdbx_strand_id
1 'polypeptide(L)'
;MKLDNAQLNHFNNEGYLVVEDVIDPINVLDPLVKEYESVLNNFANDLFGKGEIKELYQDLGFSDRLTKIYHDSGKVHNQYFDFSLPQSGIKYDTPMWHGPAVFNVLTCPELLDVVESVIGSEIYSNPVQHVRFKPPEQYAPLNEDGSVQFGATKWHQDNGVVNEDADETDMLTVWVPVWDASELDGCLHLVPKSHKEGLNVHCPIEGTVAMPDDVFRVEDSISVPMKRGSILLMHRLTCHGSLPNLSERIRWSLDLRYNPIGQSSGRVSFPGFNAKSSLKPDSVLKNPAVWDSMWKEARMALAAKEDPNYNRWSSDHPACA
;
A
#
# COMPACT_ATOMS: atom_id res chain seq x y z
N MET A 1 0.36 9.84 20.04
CA MET A 1 1.78 9.68 20.51
C MET A 1 2.70 10.44 19.57
N LYS A 2 3.65 11.24 20.06
CA LYS A 2 4.64 11.92 19.19
C LYS A 2 6.00 11.25 19.31
N LEU A 3 6.80 11.32 18.24
CA LEU A 3 8.17 10.82 18.22
C LEU A 3 9.08 11.72 19.07
N ASP A 4 10.04 11.11 19.74
CA ASP A 4 11.09 11.82 20.45
C ASP A 4 12.26 12.19 19.49
N ASN A 5 13.22 12.96 20.01
CA ASN A 5 14.37 13.41 19.23
C ASN A 5 15.28 12.26 18.78
N ALA A 6 15.39 11.17 19.54
CA ALA A 6 16.21 10.03 19.18
C ALA A 6 15.57 9.25 18.00
N GLN A 7 14.25 9.08 18.04
CA GLN A 7 13.49 8.49 16.97
C GLN A 7 13.54 9.31 15.67
N LEU A 8 13.37 10.62 15.76
CA LEU A 8 13.50 11.54 14.61
C LEU A 8 14.91 11.52 14.02
N ASN A 9 15.94 11.52 14.87
CA ASN A 9 17.32 11.39 14.43
C ASN A 9 17.59 10.05 13.75
N HIS A 10 17.03 8.96 14.28
CA HIS A 10 17.13 7.65 13.63
C HIS A 10 16.49 7.67 12.25
N PHE A 11 15.23 8.14 12.14
CA PHE A 11 14.54 8.26 10.85
C PHE A 11 15.33 9.09 9.84
N ASN A 12 15.83 10.26 10.23
CA ASN A 12 16.61 11.14 9.35
C ASN A 12 17.95 10.52 8.93
N ASN A 13 18.56 9.71 9.78
CA ASN A 13 19.86 9.10 9.50
C ASN A 13 19.74 7.81 8.69
N GLU A 14 18.75 6.96 9.02
CA GLU A 14 18.61 5.62 8.45
C GLU A 14 17.57 5.55 7.32
N GLY A 15 16.67 6.54 7.21
CA GLY A 15 15.60 6.60 6.20
C GLY A 15 14.38 5.75 6.53
N TYR A 16 14.33 5.15 7.71
CA TYR A 16 13.19 4.37 8.21
C TYR A 16 13.11 4.41 9.74
N LEU A 17 11.94 4.08 10.27
CA LEU A 17 11.72 3.90 11.71
C LEU A 17 10.56 2.95 11.96
N VAL A 18 10.75 1.93 12.78
CA VAL A 18 9.65 1.13 13.34
C VAL A 18 9.17 1.78 14.62
N VAL A 19 7.87 2.01 14.74
CA VAL A 19 7.22 2.50 15.95
C VAL A 19 6.21 1.46 16.41
N GLU A 20 6.44 0.88 17.57
CA GLU A 20 5.56 -0.15 18.15
C GLU A 20 4.35 0.49 18.85
N ASP A 21 3.26 -0.27 18.96
CA ASP A 21 2.04 0.06 19.72
C ASP A 21 1.41 1.43 19.35
N VAL A 22 1.41 1.77 18.06
CA VAL A 22 0.81 3.02 17.56
C VAL A 22 -0.69 2.87 17.32
N ILE A 23 -1.09 1.79 16.66
CA ILE A 23 -2.49 1.55 16.29
C ILE A 23 -3.08 0.53 17.23
N ASP A 24 -4.19 0.89 17.89
CA ASP A 24 -4.91 -0.02 18.76
C ASP A 24 -5.46 -1.22 17.96
N PRO A 25 -4.97 -2.45 18.23
CA PRO A 25 -5.41 -3.63 17.49
C PRO A 25 -6.90 -3.92 17.66
N ILE A 26 -7.45 -3.67 18.84
CA ILE A 26 -8.84 -4.02 19.19
C ILE A 26 -9.83 -2.97 18.62
N ASN A 27 -9.51 -1.69 18.80
CA ASN A 27 -10.46 -0.62 18.46
C ASN A 27 -10.30 -0.10 17.01
N VAL A 28 -9.18 -0.39 16.33
CA VAL A 28 -8.92 0.08 14.97
C VAL A 28 -8.76 -1.08 13.98
N LEU A 29 -7.91 -2.08 14.28
CA LEU A 29 -7.63 -3.16 13.31
C LEU A 29 -8.68 -4.27 13.32
N ASP A 30 -9.28 -4.64 14.47
CA ASP A 30 -10.38 -5.64 14.49
C ASP A 30 -11.63 -5.16 13.73
N PRO A 31 -12.09 -3.89 13.85
CA PRO A 31 -13.11 -3.35 12.97
C PRO A 31 -12.77 -3.41 11.49
N LEU A 32 -11.51 -3.15 11.10
CA LEU A 32 -11.05 -3.28 9.73
C LEU A 32 -11.17 -4.73 9.24
N VAL A 33 -10.69 -5.69 10.03
CA VAL A 33 -10.79 -7.12 9.69
C VAL A 33 -12.26 -7.52 9.50
N LYS A 34 -13.13 -7.13 10.42
CA LYS A 34 -14.57 -7.41 10.34
C LYS A 34 -15.24 -6.78 9.12
N GLU A 35 -14.84 -5.58 8.74
CA GLU A 35 -15.33 -4.92 7.52
C GLU A 35 -14.92 -5.73 6.29
N TYR A 36 -13.66 -6.15 6.21
CA TYR A 36 -13.16 -6.93 5.08
C TYR A 36 -13.69 -8.38 5.04
N GLU A 37 -14.14 -8.96 6.14
CA GLU A 37 -14.90 -10.22 6.11
C GLU A 37 -16.18 -10.08 5.28
N SER A 38 -16.84 -8.93 5.38
CA SER A 38 -18.03 -8.64 4.57
C SER A 38 -17.68 -8.44 3.09
N VAL A 39 -16.54 -7.78 2.81
CA VAL A 39 -16.03 -7.61 1.43
C VAL A 39 -15.68 -8.98 0.83
N LEU A 40 -14.98 -9.83 1.58
CA LEU A 40 -14.64 -11.19 1.16
C LEU A 40 -15.89 -12.04 0.91
N ASN A 41 -16.92 -11.87 1.73
CA ASN A 41 -18.19 -12.59 1.52
C ASN A 41 -18.87 -12.16 0.21
N ASN A 42 -18.92 -10.87 -0.07
CA ASN A 42 -19.47 -10.35 -1.33
C ASN A 42 -18.65 -10.82 -2.53
N PHE A 43 -17.32 -10.79 -2.42
CA PHE A 43 -16.40 -11.27 -3.44
C PHE A 43 -16.59 -12.76 -3.75
N ALA A 44 -16.67 -13.61 -2.72
CA ALA A 44 -16.92 -15.04 -2.89
C ALA A 44 -18.27 -15.31 -3.61
N ASN A 45 -19.35 -14.58 -3.22
CA ASN A 45 -20.64 -14.71 -3.89
C ASN A 45 -20.60 -14.27 -5.35
N ASP A 46 -19.86 -13.21 -5.67
CA ASP A 46 -19.69 -12.73 -7.05
C ASP A 46 -18.98 -13.77 -7.91
N LEU A 47 -17.86 -14.34 -7.45
CA LEU A 47 -17.13 -15.39 -8.16
C LEU A 47 -17.95 -16.69 -8.28
N PHE A 48 -18.67 -17.08 -7.25
CA PHE A 48 -19.54 -18.24 -7.27
C PHE A 48 -20.68 -18.05 -8.29
N GLY A 49 -21.31 -16.88 -8.30
CA GLY A 49 -22.34 -16.54 -9.27
C GLY A 49 -21.87 -16.54 -10.74
N LYS A 50 -20.58 -16.25 -10.95
CA LYS A 50 -19.90 -16.32 -12.26
C LYS A 50 -19.41 -17.73 -12.62
N GLY A 51 -19.45 -18.68 -11.67
CA GLY A 51 -18.90 -20.04 -11.85
C GLY A 51 -17.37 -20.10 -11.80
N GLU A 52 -16.70 -19.05 -11.33
CA GLU A 52 -15.23 -19.01 -11.19
C GLU A 52 -14.72 -19.80 -9.99
N ILE A 53 -15.57 -19.99 -8.97
CA ILE A 53 -15.35 -20.92 -7.85
C ILE A 53 -16.54 -21.84 -7.67
N LYS A 54 -16.34 -23.02 -7.07
CA LYS A 54 -17.38 -24.04 -6.91
C LYS A 54 -18.09 -24.00 -5.56
N GLU A 55 -17.48 -23.35 -4.57
CA GLU A 55 -17.95 -23.26 -3.19
C GLU A 55 -17.67 -21.88 -2.61
N LEU A 56 -18.41 -21.49 -1.59
CA LEU A 56 -18.25 -20.18 -0.90
C LEU A 56 -17.21 -20.20 0.23
N TYR A 57 -16.78 -21.38 0.65
CA TYR A 57 -15.79 -21.61 1.71
C TYR A 57 -16.08 -20.86 3.01
N GLN A 58 -17.37 -20.77 3.38
CA GLN A 58 -17.83 -19.95 4.53
C GLN A 58 -17.36 -20.49 5.90
N ASP A 59 -17.04 -21.78 5.99
CA ASP A 59 -16.56 -22.42 7.21
C ASP A 59 -15.07 -22.16 7.50
N LEU A 60 -14.36 -21.52 6.54
CA LEU A 60 -12.95 -21.17 6.69
C LEU A 60 -12.79 -19.76 7.26
N GLY A 61 -11.72 -19.54 8.04
CA GLY A 61 -11.29 -18.20 8.47
C GLY A 61 -10.85 -17.33 7.28
N PHE A 62 -10.76 -16.03 7.49
CA PHE A 62 -10.47 -15.04 6.42
C PHE A 62 -9.28 -15.44 5.55
N SER A 63 -8.13 -15.75 6.18
CA SER A 63 -6.89 -16.09 5.47
C SER A 63 -7.04 -17.34 4.60
N ASP A 64 -7.52 -18.43 5.19
CA ASP A 64 -7.67 -19.71 4.50
C ASP A 64 -8.72 -19.63 3.40
N ARG A 65 -9.81 -18.93 3.68
CA ARG A 65 -10.88 -18.67 2.71
C ARG A 65 -10.37 -17.91 1.50
N LEU A 66 -9.65 -16.81 1.71
CA LEU A 66 -9.13 -16.00 0.60
C LEU A 66 -8.06 -16.76 -0.20
N THR A 67 -7.16 -17.49 0.49
CA THR A 67 -6.17 -18.37 -0.15
C THR A 67 -6.85 -19.41 -1.03
N LYS A 68 -7.89 -20.07 -0.53
CA LYS A 68 -8.64 -21.08 -1.25
C LYS A 68 -9.36 -20.52 -2.48
N ILE A 69 -9.96 -19.34 -2.34
CA ILE A 69 -10.62 -18.64 -3.46
C ILE A 69 -9.60 -18.28 -4.54
N TYR A 70 -8.45 -17.73 -4.19
CA TYR A 70 -7.39 -17.40 -5.15
C TYR A 70 -6.88 -18.64 -5.88
N HIS A 71 -6.60 -19.71 -5.14
CA HIS A 71 -6.19 -20.99 -5.72
C HIS A 71 -7.22 -21.54 -6.73
N ASP A 72 -8.49 -21.60 -6.35
CA ASP A 72 -9.53 -22.25 -7.17
C ASP A 72 -9.99 -21.38 -8.35
N SER A 73 -9.94 -20.04 -8.22
CA SER A 73 -10.20 -19.13 -9.33
C SER A 73 -8.99 -18.99 -10.28
N GLY A 74 -7.81 -19.45 -9.86
CA GLY A 74 -6.57 -19.34 -10.64
C GLY A 74 -6.05 -17.89 -10.74
N LYS A 75 -6.55 -16.98 -9.89
CA LYS A 75 -6.20 -15.55 -9.96
C LYS A 75 -6.17 -14.89 -8.59
N VAL A 76 -5.18 -13.98 -8.39
CA VAL A 76 -5.15 -13.05 -7.26
C VAL A 76 -5.97 -11.81 -7.62
N HIS A 77 -7.06 -11.60 -6.91
CA HIS A 77 -8.02 -10.51 -7.18
C HIS A 77 -7.79 -9.30 -6.25
N ASN A 78 -6.55 -8.84 -6.12
CA ASN A 78 -6.19 -7.80 -5.14
C ASN A 78 -7.01 -6.51 -5.32
N GLN A 79 -7.29 -6.10 -6.58
CA GLN A 79 -8.04 -4.89 -6.88
C GLN A 79 -9.46 -4.88 -6.28
N TYR A 80 -10.07 -6.04 -6.04
CA TYR A 80 -11.40 -6.11 -5.44
C TYR A 80 -11.45 -5.57 -4.00
N PHE A 81 -10.32 -5.64 -3.32
CA PHE A 81 -10.14 -5.23 -1.93
C PHE A 81 -9.46 -3.87 -1.79
N ASP A 82 -8.85 -3.36 -2.87
CA ASP A 82 -8.07 -2.14 -2.82
C ASP A 82 -8.94 -0.90 -2.71
N PHE A 83 -8.42 0.12 -2.05
CA PHE A 83 -9.05 1.44 -1.96
C PHE A 83 -8.40 2.47 -2.89
N SER A 84 -7.53 2.03 -3.79
CA SER A 84 -7.00 2.82 -4.89
C SER A 84 -7.40 2.21 -6.24
N LEU A 85 -7.42 3.02 -7.29
CA LEU A 85 -7.61 2.53 -8.64
C LEU A 85 -6.29 2.01 -9.22
N PRO A 86 -6.33 1.08 -10.19
CA PRO A 86 -5.15 0.63 -10.89
C PRO A 86 -4.56 1.77 -11.75
N GLN A 87 -3.31 1.59 -12.20
CA GLN A 87 -2.63 2.60 -13.02
C GLN A 87 -3.13 2.64 -14.47
N SER A 88 -3.78 1.58 -14.94
CA SER A 88 -4.30 1.45 -16.30
C SER A 88 -5.51 0.53 -16.33
N GLY A 89 -6.25 0.53 -17.44
CA GLY A 89 -7.40 -0.35 -17.66
C GLY A 89 -8.59 -0.03 -16.75
N ILE A 90 -8.73 1.21 -16.28
CA ILE A 90 -9.83 1.62 -15.40
C ILE A 90 -11.14 1.57 -16.18
N LYS A 91 -12.12 0.84 -15.63
CA LYS A 91 -13.48 0.72 -16.15
C LYS A 91 -14.49 1.32 -15.18
N TYR A 92 -15.71 1.59 -15.66
CA TYR A 92 -16.80 2.13 -14.84
C TYR A 92 -17.16 1.25 -13.63
N ASP A 93 -16.88 -0.05 -13.73
CA ASP A 93 -17.14 -1.06 -12.71
C ASP A 93 -15.85 -1.61 -12.05
N THR A 94 -14.68 -1.00 -12.30
CA THR A 94 -13.42 -1.37 -11.61
C THR A 94 -13.67 -1.43 -10.11
N PRO A 95 -13.47 -2.61 -9.47
CA PRO A 95 -13.78 -2.75 -8.06
C PRO A 95 -12.81 -1.93 -7.19
N MET A 96 -13.31 -1.46 -6.07
CA MET A 96 -12.56 -0.78 -5.01
C MET A 96 -13.40 -0.73 -3.75
N TRP A 97 -12.76 -0.59 -2.59
CA TRP A 97 -13.45 -0.56 -1.31
C TRP A 97 -13.07 0.65 -0.46
N HIS A 98 -14.05 1.45 -0.08
CA HIS A 98 -13.88 2.68 0.72
C HIS A 98 -14.78 2.65 1.97
N GLY A 99 -14.63 1.60 2.77
CA GLY A 99 -15.42 1.43 3.98
C GLY A 99 -14.99 2.36 5.13
N PRO A 100 -15.87 2.54 6.12
CA PRO A 100 -15.60 3.41 7.25
C PRO A 100 -14.45 2.92 8.13
N ALA A 101 -14.17 1.62 8.21
CA ALA A 101 -13.06 1.12 8.99
C ALA A 101 -11.71 1.40 8.31
N VAL A 102 -11.63 1.31 6.97
CA VAL A 102 -10.44 1.77 6.22
C VAL A 102 -10.20 3.26 6.47
N PHE A 103 -11.24 4.08 6.32
CA PHE A 103 -11.14 5.53 6.56
C PHE A 103 -10.68 5.85 7.98
N ASN A 104 -11.14 5.07 8.98
CA ASN A 104 -10.72 5.22 10.37
C ASN A 104 -9.22 4.93 10.56
N VAL A 105 -8.64 3.97 9.85
CA VAL A 105 -7.19 3.73 9.88
C VAL A 105 -6.44 4.92 9.26
N LEU A 106 -6.89 5.43 8.10
CA LEU A 106 -6.26 6.57 7.41
C LEU A 106 -6.27 7.86 8.23
N THR A 107 -7.25 7.99 9.13
CA THR A 107 -7.46 9.17 9.98
C THR A 107 -7.24 8.89 11.46
N CYS A 108 -6.63 7.73 11.80
CA CYS A 108 -6.33 7.35 13.18
C CYS A 108 -5.49 8.43 13.88
N PRO A 109 -5.96 9.02 14.98
CA PRO A 109 -5.26 10.13 15.62
C PRO A 109 -3.85 9.79 16.08
N GLU A 110 -3.63 8.57 16.60
CA GLU A 110 -2.34 8.09 17.08
C GLU A 110 -1.33 7.96 15.93
N LEU A 111 -1.77 7.47 14.77
CA LEU A 111 -0.99 7.40 13.56
C LEU A 111 -0.66 8.80 13.04
N LEU A 112 -1.66 9.69 12.96
CA LEU A 112 -1.46 11.06 12.48
C LEU A 112 -0.58 11.89 13.41
N ASP A 113 -0.55 11.62 14.73
CA ASP A 113 0.38 12.26 15.65
C ASP A 113 1.84 11.85 15.39
N VAL A 114 2.07 10.59 15.01
CA VAL A 114 3.41 10.11 14.59
C VAL A 114 3.80 10.75 13.26
N VAL A 115 2.91 10.76 12.28
CA VAL A 115 3.12 11.42 10.98
C VAL A 115 3.42 12.90 11.15
N GLU A 116 2.68 13.62 12.02
CA GLU A 116 2.91 15.03 12.35
C GLU A 116 4.33 15.29 12.87
N SER A 117 4.90 14.34 13.61
CA SER A 117 6.26 14.47 14.13
C SER A 117 7.32 14.55 13.03
N VAL A 118 7.03 14.01 11.84
CA VAL A 118 7.96 13.96 10.70
C VAL A 118 7.68 15.09 9.70
N ILE A 119 6.42 15.27 9.28
CA ILE A 119 6.06 16.18 8.18
C ILE A 119 5.29 17.44 8.62
N GLY A 120 5.06 17.61 9.92
CA GLY A 120 4.32 18.76 10.45
C GLY A 120 2.81 18.55 10.51
N SER A 121 2.08 19.56 11.02
CA SER A 121 0.66 19.49 11.39
C SER A 121 -0.33 19.64 10.23
N GLU A 122 0.15 19.90 9.03
CA GLU A 122 -0.67 20.09 7.82
C GLU A 122 -0.59 18.83 6.95
N ILE A 123 -1.38 17.80 7.26
CA ILE A 123 -1.24 16.46 6.72
C ILE A 123 -2.30 16.20 5.65
N TYR A 124 -1.85 15.87 4.45
CA TYR A 124 -2.64 15.36 3.34
C TYR A 124 -2.52 13.84 3.24
N SER A 125 -3.62 13.12 3.25
CA SER A 125 -3.65 11.70 2.91
C SER A 125 -3.48 11.57 1.40
N ASN A 126 -2.29 11.15 0.99
CA ASN A 126 -1.92 10.98 -0.41
C ASN A 126 -2.71 9.81 -1.03
N PRO A 127 -3.26 9.94 -2.24
CA PRO A 127 -4.09 8.88 -2.82
C PRO A 127 -3.31 7.68 -3.35
N VAL A 128 -1.98 7.75 -3.42
CA VAL A 128 -1.12 6.63 -3.86
C VAL A 128 -0.88 5.70 -2.68
N GLN A 129 -1.88 4.91 -2.34
CA GLN A 129 -1.89 4.01 -1.19
C GLN A 129 -2.74 2.78 -1.47
N HIS A 130 -2.46 1.66 -0.80
CA HIS A 130 -3.04 0.37 -1.15
C HIS A 130 -3.29 -0.51 0.09
N VAL A 131 -4.23 -1.42 -0.05
CA VAL A 131 -4.27 -2.64 0.77
C VAL A 131 -3.59 -3.78 0.02
N ARG A 132 -2.86 -4.61 0.73
CA ARG A 132 -2.12 -5.73 0.16
C ARG A 132 -2.46 -7.04 0.88
N PHE A 133 -2.97 -8.01 0.12
CA PHE A 133 -3.15 -9.40 0.53
C PHE A 133 -2.15 -10.27 -0.22
N LYS A 134 -1.01 -10.57 0.41
CA LYS A 134 -0.01 -11.46 -0.19
C LYS A 134 -0.31 -12.90 0.21
N PRO A 135 -0.74 -13.75 -0.75
CA PRO A 135 -1.01 -15.17 -0.46
C PRO A 135 0.29 -15.93 -0.17
N PRO A 136 0.20 -17.06 0.56
CA PRO A 136 1.31 -18.01 0.63
C PRO A 136 1.72 -18.46 -0.78
N GLU A 137 3.01 -18.38 -1.13
CA GLU A 137 3.49 -18.69 -2.47
C GLU A 137 3.15 -20.12 -2.93
N GLN A 138 3.20 -21.07 -2.01
CA GLN A 138 2.88 -22.47 -2.30
C GLN A 138 1.41 -22.71 -2.74
N TYR A 139 0.49 -21.79 -2.43
CA TYR A 139 -0.93 -21.89 -2.79
C TYR A 139 -1.36 -20.80 -3.77
N ALA A 140 -0.49 -19.85 -4.06
CA ALA A 140 -0.80 -18.76 -4.97
C ALA A 140 -0.89 -19.23 -6.41
N PRO A 141 -1.83 -18.68 -7.21
CA PRO A 141 -1.84 -18.89 -8.65
C PRO A 141 -0.53 -18.44 -9.32
N LEU A 142 -0.21 -19.06 -10.45
CA LEU A 142 0.96 -18.70 -11.23
C LEU A 142 0.57 -17.85 -12.45
N ASN A 143 1.50 -16.98 -12.86
CA ASN A 143 1.46 -16.29 -14.14
C ASN A 143 1.82 -17.24 -15.28
N GLU A 144 1.67 -16.81 -16.53
CA GLU A 144 1.99 -17.61 -17.71
C GLU A 144 3.48 -18.01 -17.78
N ASP A 145 4.36 -17.18 -17.23
CA ASP A 145 5.80 -17.44 -17.15
C ASP A 145 6.20 -18.37 -15.99
N GLY A 146 5.23 -18.84 -15.20
CA GLY A 146 5.44 -19.68 -14.03
C GLY A 146 5.82 -18.93 -12.75
N SER A 147 5.92 -17.62 -12.78
CA SER A 147 6.11 -16.80 -11.57
C SER A 147 4.83 -16.75 -10.72
N VAL A 148 4.99 -16.54 -9.41
CA VAL A 148 3.86 -16.44 -8.47
C VAL A 148 3.12 -15.12 -8.67
N GLN A 149 1.78 -15.18 -8.81
CA GLN A 149 0.97 -13.98 -8.82
C GLN A 149 1.03 -13.28 -7.45
N PHE A 150 1.32 -11.99 -7.46
CA PHE A 150 1.39 -11.19 -6.24
C PHE A 150 2.43 -11.70 -5.21
N GLY A 151 3.56 -12.21 -5.68
CA GLY A 151 4.67 -12.71 -4.89
C GLY A 151 5.46 -11.60 -4.17
N ALA A 152 6.76 -11.75 -4.08
CA ALA A 152 7.65 -10.74 -3.49
C ALA A 152 7.54 -9.39 -4.22
N THR A 153 7.43 -8.29 -3.46
CA THR A 153 7.46 -6.95 -4.06
C THR A 153 8.88 -6.62 -4.48
N LYS A 154 9.05 -6.28 -5.75
CA LYS A 154 10.35 -5.89 -6.30
C LYS A 154 10.90 -4.64 -5.62
N TRP A 155 12.22 -4.50 -5.64
CA TRP A 155 12.90 -3.31 -5.12
C TRP A 155 12.45 -2.04 -5.82
N HIS A 156 12.13 -1.01 -5.04
CA HIS A 156 11.73 0.31 -5.53
C HIS A 156 11.93 1.38 -4.47
N GLN A 157 11.80 2.62 -4.89
CA GLN A 157 11.63 3.79 -4.03
C GLN A 157 10.22 4.33 -4.28
N ASP A 158 9.54 4.78 -3.25
CA ASP A 158 8.16 5.27 -3.42
C ASP A 158 8.07 6.48 -4.33
N ASN A 159 9.08 7.33 -4.35
CA ASN A 159 9.16 8.44 -5.30
C ASN A 159 9.33 7.97 -6.75
N GLY A 160 9.85 6.76 -6.96
CA GLY A 160 10.00 6.16 -8.28
C GLY A 160 8.69 5.67 -8.89
N VAL A 161 7.62 5.49 -8.09
CA VAL A 161 6.31 5.00 -8.56
C VAL A 161 5.27 6.11 -8.74
N VAL A 162 5.65 7.36 -8.56
CA VAL A 162 4.80 8.55 -8.78
C VAL A 162 5.37 9.43 -9.88
N ASN A 163 4.59 10.38 -10.39
CA ASN A 163 5.03 11.30 -11.42
C ASN A 163 6.02 12.35 -10.89
N GLU A 164 6.80 12.96 -11.78
CA GLU A 164 7.88 13.90 -11.51
C GLU A 164 7.46 15.16 -10.75
N ASP A 165 6.19 15.54 -10.84
CA ASP A 165 5.62 16.68 -10.10
C ASP A 165 5.61 16.47 -8.57
N ALA A 166 5.90 15.25 -8.11
CA ALA A 166 6.06 14.93 -6.68
C ALA A 166 7.53 14.72 -6.25
N ASP A 167 8.52 15.05 -7.07
CA ASP A 167 9.94 14.81 -6.71
C ASP A 167 10.38 15.59 -5.47
N GLU A 168 9.84 16.79 -5.30
CA GLU A 168 10.12 17.65 -4.15
C GLU A 168 9.09 17.47 -3.01
N THR A 169 8.14 16.55 -3.16
CA THR A 169 7.13 16.29 -2.13
C THR A 169 7.75 15.54 -0.95
N ASP A 170 7.53 16.06 0.27
CA ASP A 170 7.93 15.40 1.51
C ASP A 170 7.00 14.22 1.84
N MET A 171 6.95 13.27 0.92
CA MET A 171 6.10 12.10 1.05
C MET A 171 6.67 11.14 2.10
N LEU A 172 5.84 10.80 3.07
CA LEU A 172 6.13 9.83 4.10
C LEU A 172 5.30 8.57 3.86
N THR A 173 5.96 7.44 3.69
CA THR A 173 5.30 6.14 3.63
C THR A 173 5.10 5.60 5.04
N VAL A 174 3.91 5.09 5.29
CA VAL A 174 3.53 4.43 6.55
C VAL A 174 3.01 3.04 6.21
N TRP A 175 3.82 2.02 6.46
CA TRP A 175 3.41 0.64 6.28
C TRP A 175 2.82 0.08 7.57
N VAL A 176 1.63 -0.53 7.48
CA VAL A 176 0.87 -1.03 8.62
C VAL A 176 0.57 -2.50 8.42
N PRO A 177 1.16 -3.42 9.20
CA PRO A 177 0.75 -4.82 9.20
C PRO A 177 -0.57 -4.96 9.96
N VAL A 178 -1.59 -5.53 9.31
CA VAL A 178 -2.89 -5.80 9.94
C VAL A 178 -2.80 -7.02 10.86
N TRP A 179 -1.92 -7.96 10.52
CA TRP A 179 -1.49 -9.09 11.36
C TRP A 179 0.03 -9.05 11.50
N ASP A 180 0.58 -9.81 12.45
CA ASP A 180 2.04 -9.93 12.57
C ASP A 180 2.65 -10.34 11.21
N ALA A 181 3.74 -9.71 10.86
CA ALA A 181 4.46 -9.96 9.62
C ALA A 181 5.92 -10.33 9.94
N SER A 182 6.20 -11.61 10.05
CA SER A 182 7.55 -12.15 10.17
C SER A 182 8.23 -12.26 8.81
N GLU A 183 9.49 -12.68 8.78
CA GLU A 183 10.20 -12.99 7.54
C GLU A 183 9.50 -14.09 6.74
N LEU A 184 8.96 -15.10 7.42
CA LEU A 184 8.18 -16.16 6.77
C LEU A 184 6.88 -15.66 6.15
N ASP A 185 6.24 -14.64 6.76
CA ASP A 185 5.04 -14.02 6.22
C ASP A 185 5.34 -13.05 5.06
N GLY A 186 6.61 -12.85 4.71
CA GLY A 186 7.01 -11.91 3.66
C GLY A 186 6.94 -10.46 4.11
N CYS A 187 7.55 -10.13 5.26
CA CYS A 187 7.69 -8.75 5.74
C CYS A 187 8.45 -7.89 4.73
N LEU A 188 8.48 -6.58 4.97
CA LEU A 188 9.31 -5.69 4.16
C LEU A 188 10.80 -5.95 4.43
N HIS A 189 11.60 -5.66 3.44
CA HIS A 189 13.05 -5.49 3.55
C HIS A 189 13.43 -4.13 2.93
N LEU A 190 14.47 -3.51 3.45
CA LEU A 190 14.90 -2.19 3.01
C LEU A 190 16.42 -2.05 3.17
N VAL A 191 16.97 -1.06 2.46
CA VAL A 191 18.40 -0.71 2.57
C VAL A 191 18.51 0.56 3.42
N PRO A 192 19.03 0.47 4.66
CA PRO A 192 19.26 1.64 5.51
C PRO A 192 20.14 2.67 4.81
N LYS A 193 19.87 3.95 5.00
CA LYS A 193 20.60 5.11 4.44
C LYS A 193 20.50 5.29 2.93
N SER A 194 19.86 4.40 2.18
CA SER A 194 19.70 4.51 0.72
C SER A 194 18.99 5.80 0.28
N HIS A 195 18.13 6.37 1.12
CA HIS A 195 17.47 7.64 0.86
C HIS A 195 18.44 8.82 0.65
N LYS A 196 19.71 8.71 1.11
CA LYS A 196 20.75 9.74 0.94
C LYS A 196 21.41 9.71 -0.44
N GLU A 197 21.19 8.65 -1.20
CA GLU A 197 21.79 8.45 -2.53
C GLU A 197 20.93 9.07 -3.65
N GLY A 198 19.75 9.60 -3.32
CA GLY A 198 18.83 10.20 -4.28
C GLY A 198 17.86 9.20 -4.90
N LEU A 199 17.19 9.63 -5.98
CA LEU A 199 16.26 8.80 -6.74
C LEU A 199 17.02 7.96 -7.76
N ASN A 200 16.95 6.65 -7.62
CA ASN A 200 17.52 5.70 -8.56
C ASN A 200 16.63 5.47 -9.78
N VAL A 201 17.22 4.92 -10.84
CA VAL A 201 16.48 4.48 -12.02
C VAL A 201 15.57 3.31 -11.65
N HIS A 202 14.34 3.36 -12.16
CA HIS A 202 13.40 2.25 -12.13
C HIS A 202 13.11 1.80 -13.57
N CYS A 203 13.00 0.51 -13.77
CA CYS A 203 12.71 -0.07 -15.07
C CYS A 203 11.26 -0.53 -15.13
N PRO A 204 10.54 -0.18 -16.20
CA PRO A 204 9.21 -0.73 -16.43
C PRO A 204 9.28 -2.25 -16.53
N ILE A 205 8.47 -2.92 -15.72
CA ILE A 205 8.21 -4.36 -15.78
C ILE A 205 6.70 -4.56 -15.77
N GLU A 206 6.21 -5.73 -16.09
CA GLU A 206 4.78 -6.02 -16.24
C GLU A 206 3.89 -5.32 -15.21
N GLY A 207 3.21 -4.25 -15.63
CA GLY A 207 2.23 -3.49 -14.83
C GLY A 207 2.80 -2.68 -13.65
N THR A 208 4.13 -2.62 -13.47
CA THR A 208 4.79 -1.88 -12.39
C THR A 208 6.18 -1.39 -12.82
N VAL A 209 6.97 -0.95 -11.87
CA VAL A 209 8.39 -0.60 -12.06
C VAL A 209 9.24 -1.28 -10.97
N ALA A 210 10.49 -1.58 -11.29
CA ALA A 210 11.46 -2.10 -10.35
C ALA A 210 12.83 -1.48 -10.56
N MET A 211 13.60 -1.36 -9.48
CA MET A 211 15.01 -0.99 -9.55
C MET A 211 15.84 -2.21 -9.98
N PRO A 212 16.76 -2.08 -10.93
CA PRO A 212 17.79 -3.10 -11.15
C PRO A 212 18.66 -3.31 -9.92
N ASP A 213 19.13 -4.54 -9.70
CA ASP A 213 19.91 -4.89 -8.50
C ASP A 213 21.30 -4.20 -8.45
N ASP A 214 21.80 -3.70 -9.57
CA ASP A 214 23.10 -3.04 -9.70
C ASP A 214 23.06 -1.51 -9.46
N VAL A 215 21.89 -0.92 -9.29
CA VAL A 215 21.77 0.54 -9.05
C VAL A 215 21.74 0.92 -7.56
N PHE A 216 21.76 -0.06 -6.66
CA PHE A 216 21.81 0.14 -5.21
C PHE A 216 22.48 -1.07 -4.53
N ARG A 217 22.81 -0.92 -3.24
CA ARG A 217 23.55 -1.98 -2.50
C ARG A 217 22.58 -2.94 -1.83
N VAL A 218 22.08 -3.92 -2.60
CA VAL A 218 21.11 -4.93 -2.12
C VAL A 218 21.66 -5.78 -0.96
N GLU A 219 22.97 -5.99 -0.91
CA GLU A 219 23.68 -6.73 0.15
C GLU A 219 23.60 -6.06 1.53
N ASP A 220 23.35 -4.75 1.58
CA ASP A 220 23.16 -4.00 2.83
C ASP A 220 21.71 -4.06 3.33
N SER A 221 20.83 -4.81 2.67
CA SER A 221 19.42 -4.89 3.03
C SER A 221 19.20 -5.60 4.36
N ILE A 222 18.19 -5.14 5.08
CA ILE A 222 17.71 -5.76 6.32
C ILE A 222 16.23 -6.10 6.20
N SER A 223 15.82 -7.20 6.81
CA SER A 223 14.41 -7.53 7.00
C SER A 223 13.83 -6.71 8.15
N VAL A 224 12.55 -6.34 8.03
CA VAL A 224 11.82 -5.58 9.05
C VAL A 224 10.58 -6.37 9.49
N PRO A 225 10.74 -7.41 10.32
CA PRO A 225 9.59 -8.11 10.90
C PRO A 225 8.85 -7.18 11.87
N MET A 226 7.52 -7.22 11.84
CA MET A 226 6.68 -6.31 12.60
C MET A 226 5.52 -7.03 13.27
N LYS A 227 5.14 -6.53 14.43
CA LYS A 227 3.93 -6.95 15.15
C LYS A 227 2.75 -6.09 14.72
N ARG A 228 1.57 -6.68 14.81
CA ARG A 228 0.29 -6.00 14.67
C ARG A 228 0.20 -4.79 15.61
N GLY A 229 -0.29 -3.65 15.10
CA GLY A 229 -0.38 -2.40 15.87
C GLY A 229 0.87 -1.50 15.76
N SER A 230 1.99 -2.04 15.27
CA SER A 230 3.18 -1.24 14.93
C SER A 230 3.02 -0.59 13.56
N ILE A 231 3.83 0.44 13.28
CA ILE A 231 3.96 1.05 11.97
C ILE A 231 5.43 1.16 11.57
N LEU A 232 5.70 1.05 10.27
CA LEU A 232 7.01 1.36 9.69
C LEU A 232 6.90 2.67 8.91
N LEU A 233 7.67 3.65 9.32
CA LEU A 233 7.87 4.89 8.57
C LEU A 233 9.03 4.70 7.60
N MET A 234 8.87 5.13 6.35
CA MET A 234 9.93 5.14 5.34
C MET A 234 9.99 6.49 4.62
N HIS A 235 11.22 6.97 4.43
CA HIS A 235 11.47 8.13 3.58
C HIS A 235 11.16 7.77 2.12
N ARG A 236 10.64 8.70 1.33
CA ARG A 236 10.24 8.51 -0.07
C ARG A 236 11.32 7.90 -0.98
N LEU A 237 12.59 8.07 -0.61
CA LEU A 237 13.76 7.58 -1.35
C LEU A 237 14.40 6.33 -0.70
N THR A 238 13.81 5.74 0.33
CA THR A 238 14.33 4.50 0.90
C THR A 238 14.08 3.35 -0.06
N CYS A 239 15.16 2.68 -0.49
CA CYS A 239 15.08 1.47 -1.30
C CYS A 239 14.47 0.35 -0.48
N HIS A 240 13.37 -0.21 -0.95
CA HIS A 240 12.68 -1.28 -0.23
C HIS A 240 11.93 -2.22 -1.17
N GLY A 241 11.54 -3.34 -0.62
CA GLY A 241 10.73 -4.36 -1.26
C GLY A 241 10.06 -5.23 -0.20
N SER A 242 9.61 -6.43 -0.56
CA SER A 242 9.13 -7.39 0.42
C SER A 242 9.59 -8.79 0.10
N LEU A 243 9.82 -9.58 1.14
CA LEU A 243 10.15 -11.00 1.02
C LEU A 243 8.97 -11.81 0.44
N PRO A 244 9.21 -13.01 -0.10
CA PRO A 244 8.15 -13.96 -0.44
C PRO A 244 7.36 -14.37 0.81
N ASN A 245 6.09 -14.69 0.66
CA ASN A 245 5.31 -15.26 1.75
C ASN A 245 5.43 -16.78 1.75
N LEU A 246 6.27 -17.31 2.62
CA LEU A 246 6.52 -18.73 2.79
C LEU A 246 5.74 -19.33 3.97
N SER A 247 4.86 -18.56 4.59
CA SER A 247 3.98 -19.00 5.68
C SER A 247 2.73 -19.73 5.13
N GLU A 248 1.86 -20.17 6.03
CA GLU A 248 0.58 -20.81 5.71
C GLU A 248 -0.59 -19.81 5.63
N ARG A 249 -0.36 -18.51 5.85
CA ARG A 249 -1.41 -17.50 5.96
C ARG A 249 -1.18 -16.31 5.04
N ILE A 250 -2.25 -15.62 4.67
CA ILE A 250 -2.19 -14.34 3.96
C ILE A 250 -1.42 -13.32 4.80
N ARG A 251 -0.40 -12.67 4.25
CA ARG A 251 0.14 -11.44 4.83
C ARG A 251 -0.72 -10.26 4.39
N TRP A 252 -1.30 -9.57 5.37
CA TRP A 252 -2.17 -8.41 5.13
C TRP A 252 -1.51 -7.14 5.65
N SER A 253 -1.36 -6.14 4.78
CA SER A 253 -0.83 -4.83 5.13
C SER A 253 -1.59 -3.70 4.44
N LEU A 254 -1.42 -2.50 4.98
CA LEU A 254 -1.78 -1.25 4.34
C LEU A 254 -0.48 -0.48 4.04
N ASP A 255 -0.37 -0.02 2.79
CA ASP A 255 0.73 0.84 2.34
C ASP A 255 0.16 2.25 2.22
N LEU A 256 0.29 3.04 3.30
CA LEU A 256 -0.26 4.39 3.39
C LEU A 256 0.80 5.43 3.04
N ARG A 257 0.36 6.57 2.52
CA ARG A 257 1.24 7.71 2.24
C ARG A 257 0.60 9.01 2.70
N TYR A 258 1.44 9.86 3.26
CA TYR A 258 1.07 11.21 3.70
C TYR A 258 2.11 12.20 3.21
N ASN A 259 1.67 13.44 2.95
CA ASN A 259 2.55 14.55 2.61
C ASN A 259 1.99 15.88 3.17
N PRO A 260 2.77 16.94 3.24
CA PRO A 260 2.26 18.26 3.61
C PRO A 260 1.16 18.74 2.67
N ILE A 261 0.12 19.37 3.23
CA ILE A 261 -0.96 19.98 2.43
C ILE A 261 -0.37 21.00 1.46
N GLY A 262 -0.78 20.93 0.19
CA GLY A 262 -0.34 21.85 -0.87
C GLY A 262 0.84 21.35 -1.70
N GLN A 263 1.49 20.25 -1.31
CA GLN A 263 2.47 19.57 -2.15
C GLN A 263 1.76 18.55 -3.07
N SER A 264 2.34 18.27 -4.25
CA SER A 264 1.75 17.35 -5.21
C SER A 264 1.73 15.91 -4.67
N SER A 265 0.70 15.17 -5.03
CA SER A 265 0.63 13.73 -4.74
C SER A 265 1.38 12.85 -5.75
N GLY A 266 1.84 13.44 -6.87
CA GLY A 266 2.38 12.70 -8.01
C GLY A 266 1.35 11.86 -8.76
N ARG A 267 0.06 12.02 -8.42
CA ARG A 267 -1.06 11.35 -9.08
C ARG A 267 -2.33 12.17 -8.96
N VAL A 268 -2.32 13.35 -9.57
CA VAL A 268 -3.33 14.40 -9.43
C VAL A 268 -4.76 13.99 -9.83
N SER A 269 -4.90 12.95 -10.65
CA SER A 269 -6.22 12.42 -11.04
C SER A 269 -6.86 11.52 -9.98
N PHE A 270 -6.12 11.14 -8.94
CA PHE A 270 -6.62 10.37 -7.80
C PHE A 270 -6.95 11.32 -6.64
N PRO A 271 -8.05 11.09 -5.91
CA PRO A 271 -8.47 11.98 -4.85
C PRO A 271 -7.77 11.66 -3.53
N GLY A 272 -6.95 12.57 -3.02
CA GLY A 272 -6.54 12.59 -1.64
C GLY A 272 -7.38 13.58 -0.83
N PHE A 273 -7.10 13.72 0.46
CA PHE A 273 -7.83 14.60 1.35
C PHE A 273 -6.98 15.12 2.52
N ASN A 274 -7.39 16.24 3.09
CA ASN A 274 -6.76 16.76 4.31
C ASN A 274 -7.12 15.86 5.50
N ALA A 275 -6.14 15.12 6.01
CA ALA A 275 -6.31 14.21 7.14
C ALA A 275 -6.16 14.93 8.49
N LYS A 276 -5.30 15.96 8.55
CA LYS A 276 -5.10 16.81 9.72
C LYS A 276 -4.67 18.20 9.28
N SER A 277 -5.19 19.24 9.93
CA SER A 277 -4.75 20.62 9.72
C SER A 277 -4.98 21.41 11.00
N SER A 278 -3.92 22.06 11.49
CA SER A 278 -3.98 23.00 12.61
C SER A 278 -4.36 24.40 12.13
N LEU A 279 -4.01 24.77 10.90
CA LEU A 279 -4.30 26.08 10.31
C LEU A 279 -5.74 26.20 9.80
N LYS A 280 -6.31 25.10 9.29
CA LYS A 280 -7.66 25.05 8.73
C LYS A 280 -8.41 23.79 9.18
N PRO A 281 -8.78 23.65 10.47
CA PRO A 281 -9.41 22.44 10.99
C PRO A 281 -10.72 22.04 10.27
N ASP A 282 -11.45 23.03 9.70
CA ASP A 282 -12.68 22.81 8.96
C ASP A 282 -12.45 22.21 7.57
N SER A 283 -11.21 22.19 7.07
CA SER A 283 -10.85 21.56 5.80
C SER A 283 -10.59 20.06 5.92
N VAL A 284 -10.50 19.55 7.14
CA VAL A 284 -10.22 18.13 7.43
C VAL A 284 -11.43 17.28 7.06
N LEU A 285 -11.21 16.27 6.23
CA LEU A 285 -12.27 15.33 5.87
C LEU A 285 -12.58 14.41 7.07
N LYS A 286 -13.87 14.37 7.44
CA LYS A 286 -14.37 13.58 8.60
C LYS A 286 -15.40 12.52 8.20
N ASN A 287 -15.90 12.57 6.97
CA ASN A 287 -17.00 11.71 6.54
C ASN A 287 -16.51 10.68 5.52
N PRO A 288 -16.47 9.39 5.87
CA PRO A 288 -16.04 8.32 4.95
C PRO A 288 -16.91 8.23 3.68
N ALA A 289 -18.20 8.60 3.75
CA ALA A 289 -19.06 8.59 2.57
C ALA A 289 -18.66 9.66 1.53
N VAL A 290 -18.09 10.78 1.97
CA VAL A 290 -17.55 11.80 1.06
C VAL A 290 -16.27 11.26 0.39
N TRP A 291 -15.39 10.59 1.15
CA TRP A 291 -14.20 9.94 0.61
C TRP A 291 -14.56 8.89 -0.45
N ASP A 292 -15.53 8.03 -0.18
CA ASP A 292 -16.04 7.05 -1.14
C ASP A 292 -16.60 7.72 -2.42
N SER A 293 -17.36 8.81 -2.27
CA SER A 293 -17.89 9.55 -3.42
C SER A 293 -16.78 10.14 -4.29
N MET A 294 -15.71 10.70 -3.67
CA MET A 294 -14.56 11.24 -4.40
C MET A 294 -13.88 10.17 -5.28
N TRP A 295 -13.70 8.97 -4.78
CA TRP A 295 -13.13 7.86 -5.53
C TRP A 295 -14.06 7.35 -6.64
N LYS A 296 -15.37 7.29 -6.39
CA LYS A 296 -16.37 6.93 -7.42
C LYS A 296 -16.39 7.95 -8.56
N GLU A 297 -16.32 9.23 -8.24
CA GLU A 297 -16.21 10.31 -9.23
C GLU A 297 -14.92 10.21 -10.05
N ALA A 298 -13.78 9.97 -9.39
CA ALA A 298 -12.50 9.76 -10.05
C ALA A 298 -12.53 8.55 -10.99
N ARG A 299 -13.08 7.42 -10.55
CA ARG A 299 -13.27 6.23 -11.40
C ARG A 299 -14.10 6.56 -12.65
N MET A 300 -15.24 7.23 -12.49
CA MET A 300 -16.09 7.61 -13.63
C MET A 300 -15.37 8.53 -14.60
N ALA A 301 -14.62 9.49 -14.08
CA ALA A 301 -13.86 10.43 -14.92
C ALA A 301 -12.71 9.76 -15.66
N LEU A 302 -12.02 8.82 -15.04
CA LEU A 302 -10.89 8.07 -15.63
C LEU A 302 -11.38 7.02 -16.62
N ALA A 303 -12.44 6.29 -16.31
CA ALA A 303 -13.02 5.29 -17.23
C ALA A 303 -13.58 5.92 -18.54
N ALA A 304 -13.84 7.22 -18.56
CA ALA A 304 -14.32 7.96 -19.74
C ALA A 304 -13.19 8.47 -20.65
N LYS A 305 -11.94 8.27 -20.27
CA LYS A 305 -10.74 8.81 -20.96
C LYS A 305 -9.77 7.70 -21.31
N GLU A 306 -8.80 8.03 -22.17
CA GLU A 306 -7.60 7.20 -22.30
C GLU A 306 -6.85 7.14 -20.97
N ASP A 307 -6.21 6.00 -20.70
CA ASP A 307 -5.44 5.81 -19.48
C ASP A 307 -4.38 6.91 -19.32
N PRO A 308 -4.32 7.58 -18.18
CA PRO A 308 -3.26 8.55 -17.93
C PRO A 308 -1.91 7.82 -17.85
N ASN A 309 -0.87 8.48 -18.33
CA ASN A 309 0.49 7.96 -18.17
C ASN A 309 0.97 8.22 -16.74
N TYR A 310 1.07 7.16 -15.96
CA TYR A 310 1.63 7.20 -14.60
C TYR A 310 3.07 6.70 -14.54
N ASN A 311 3.64 6.27 -15.68
CA ASN A 311 5.01 5.78 -15.74
C ASN A 311 5.93 6.88 -16.30
N ARG A 312 6.85 7.35 -15.46
CA ARG A 312 7.89 8.32 -15.80
C ARG A 312 9.18 7.71 -16.40
N TRP A 313 9.28 6.38 -16.37
CA TRP A 313 10.48 5.65 -16.73
C TRP A 313 10.42 5.08 -18.13
N SER A 314 11.60 5.02 -18.81
CA SER A 314 11.74 4.39 -20.11
C SER A 314 12.46 3.06 -20.01
N SER A 315 11.97 2.07 -20.74
CA SER A 315 12.68 0.78 -20.92
C SER A 315 13.99 0.92 -21.70
N ASP A 316 14.20 2.04 -22.41
CA ASP A 316 15.40 2.29 -23.22
C ASP A 316 16.60 2.75 -22.36
N HIS A 317 16.41 2.95 -21.06
CA HIS A 317 17.50 3.33 -20.17
C HIS A 317 18.53 2.19 -20.09
N PRO A 318 19.86 2.48 -20.20
CA PRO A 318 20.90 1.43 -20.22
C PRO A 318 20.88 0.48 -19.03
N ALA A 319 20.44 0.92 -17.85
CA ALA A 319 20.29 0.08 -16.67
C ALA A 319 19.07 -0.86 -16.74
N CYS A 320 18.21 -0.76 -17.76
CA CYS A 320 17.03 -1.59 -17.95
C CYS A 320 17.21 -2.67 -19.02
N ALA A 321 18.42 -2.82 -19.56
CA ALA A 321 18.75 -3.72 -20.67
C ALA A 321 19.05 -5.14 -20.19
#